data_e98e9bb3990f14576b504d778fa8cff7
#
_entry.id   e98e9bb3990f14576b504d778fa8cff7
#
_cell.length_a   1.000
_cell.length_b   1.000
_cell.length_c   1.000
_cell.angle_alpha   90.00
_cell.angle_beta   90.00
_cell.angle_gamma   90.00
#
_symmetry.space_group_name_H-M   'P 1'
#
loop_
_entity.id
_entity.type
_entity.pdbx_description
1 polymer ?
#
loop_
_entity_poly.entity_id
_entity_poly.type
_entity_poly.pdbx_seq_one_letter_code
_entity_poly.pdbx_strand_id
1 'polypeptide(L)'
;MQNQNEASVRCGSSETAVSRLSLLLWAGIVAAVCWTVADMLLVGFVQTPERYPLLSQTLAPQLGEAADFAVLMQAGSPERLLWGVLPATFSAALYLAAAFGVYRLMRPGRTARVGFAVLFFGYALSPLGHAGFYFTGMVAKVLLNAVLDDYPALLALFRHFYRMLAVHWMASVGSIAAGWLLLLIQTLRRRTLLPRAAAWCNPLPVGTVIAVSCSLFPQSPVAAALGGATFNLAQLVFFVCAAACVRRRGMGMQPG
;
A
#
# COMPACT_ATOMS: atom_id res chain seq x y z
N MET A 1 -28.50 19.16 39.81
CA MET A 1 -28.54 19.63 38.42
C MET A 1 -27.15 19.73 37.74
N GLN A 2 -26.10 20.11 38.44
CA GLN A 2 -24.71 20.21 37.87
C GLN A 2 -24.16 18.86 37.39
N ASN A 3 -24.33 17.76 38.13
CA ASN A 3 -23.83 16.43 37.78
C ASN A 3 -24.45 15.82 36.49
N GLN A 4 -25.68 16.18 36.16
CA GLN A 4 -26.32 15.68 34.91
C GLN A 4 -25.79 16.39 33.66
N ASN A 5 -25.45 17.68 33.75
CA ASN A 5 -24.85 18.43 32.65
C ASN A 5 -23.42 17.95 32.32
N GLU A 6 -22.61 17.64 33.34
CA GLU A 6 -21.25 17.11 33.11
C GLU A 6 -21.27 15.69 32.50
N ALA A 7 -22.22 14.85 32.87
CA ALA A 7 -22.38 13.52 32.29
C ALA A 7 -22.83 13.59 30.82
N SER A 8 -23.75 14.50 30.46
CA SER A 8 -24.20 14.66 29.08
C SER A 8 -23.12 15.24 28.16
N VAL A 9 -22.31 16.19 28.66
CA VAL A 9 -21.18 16.77 27.92
C VAL A 9 -20.08 15.74 27.69
N ARG A 10 -19.79 14.87 28.67
CA ARG A 10 -18.81 13.78 28.51
C ARG A 10 -19.28 12.68 27.55
N CYS A 11 -20.57 12.35 27.55
CA CYS A 11 -21.16 11.39 26.63
C CYS A 11 -21.09 11.89 25.19
N GLY A 12 -21.49 13.13 24.92
CA GLY A 12 -21.42 13.74 23.58
C GLY A 12 -19.97 13.88 23.04
N SER A 13 -18.99 14.14 23.90
CA SER A 13 -17.59 14.21 23.50
C SER A 13 -16.99 12.84 23.14
N SER A 14 -17.45 11.76 23.78
CA SER A 14 -17.04 10.39 23.49
C SER A 14 -17.60 9.89 22.16
N GLU A 15 -18.86 10.14 21.86
CA GLU A 15 -19.50 9.74 20.60
C GLU A 15 -18.87 10.46 19.40
N THR A 16 -18.58 11.75 19.51
CA THR A 16 -17.89 12.49 18.44
C THR A 16 -16.46 11.98 18.20
N ALA A 17 -15.74 11.54 19.24
CA ALA A 17 -14.40 10.99 19.10
C ALA A 17 -14.40 9.63 18.39
N VAL A 18 -15.34 8.73 18.71
CA VAL A 18 -15.53 7.44 18.05
C VAL A 18 -15.93 7.62 16.59
N SER A 19 -16.84 8.56 16.31
CA SER A 19 -17.26 8.87 14.93
C SER A 19 -16.11 9.37 14.07
N ARG A 20 -15.27 10.28 14.59
CA ARG A 20 -14.08 10.78 13.87
C ARG A 20 -13.04 9.69 13.61
N LEU A 21 -12.79 8.80 14.57
CA LEU A 21 -11.89 7.68 14.39
C LEU A 21 -12.41 6.71 13.32
N SER A 22 -13.72 6.41 13.36
CA SER A 22 -14.37 5.59 12.35
C SER A 22 -14.21 6.17 10.95
N LEU A 23 -14.41 7.48 10.76
CA LEU A 23 -14.23 8.16 9.48
C LEU A 23 -12.80 8.01 8.93
N LEU A 24 -11.78 8.16 9.78
CA LEU A 24 -10.38 7.98 9.39
C LEU A 24 -10.07 6.53 8.98
N LEU A 25 -10.67 5.54 9.63
CA LEU A 25 -10.52 4.14 9.26
C LEU A 25 -11.25 3.82 7.95
N TRP A 26 -12.41 4.41 7.71
CA TRP A 26 -13.11 4.31 6.42
C TRP A 26 -12.32 4.94 5.28
N ALA A 27 -11.66 6.08 5.50
CA ALA A 27 -10.72 6.64 4.54
C ALA A 27 -9.62 5.64 4.17
N GLY A 28 -9.09 4.89 5.17
CA GLY A 28 -8.14 3.80 4.94
C GLY A 28 -8.70 2.65 4.11
N ILE A 29 -9.97 2.26 4.33
CA ILE A 29 -10.63 1.22 3.54
C ILE A 29 -10.74 1.67 2.07
N VAL A 30 -11.25 2.88 1.82
CA VAL A 30 -11.41 3.41 0.46
C VAL A 30 -10.05 3.54 -0.24
N ALA A 31 -9.05 4.09 0.44
CA ALA A 31 -7.68 4.15 -0.10
C ALA A 31 -7.17 2.76 -0.47
N ALA A 32 -7.28 1.78 0.46
CA ALA A 32 -6.79 0.43 0.23
C ALA A 32 -7.48 -0.26 -0.96
N VAL A 33 -8.78 -0.03 -1.17
CA VAL A 33 -9.48 -0.52 -2.37
C VAL A 33 -8.94 0.12 -3.63
N CYS A 34 -8.81 1.46 -3.67
CA CYS A 34 -8.28 2.17 -4.83
C CYS A 34 -6.86 1.70 -5.19
N TRP A 35 -5.99 1.55 -4.19
CA TRP A 35 -4.61 1.12 -4.39
C TRP A 35 -4.50 -0.36 -4.75
N THR A 36 -5.36 -1.22 -4.21
CA THR A 36 -5.45 -2.63 -4.61
C THR A 36 -5.78 -2.75 -6.10
N VAL A 37 -6.80 -2.01 -6.57
CA VAL A 37 -7.16 -1.99 -8.00
C VAL A 37 -6.02 -1.41 -8.84
N ALA A 38 -5.39 -0.34 -8.37
CA ALA A 38 -4.25 0.29 -9.04
C ALA A 38 -3.08 -0.70 -9.21
N ASP A 39 -2.69 -1.42 -8.15
CA ASP A 39 -1.63 -2.43 -8.20
C ASP A 39 -1.97 -3.58 -9.15
N MET A 40 -3.21 -4.08 -9.13
CA MET A 40 -3.65 -5.14 -10.05
C MET A 40 -3.56 -4.70 -11.52
N LEU A 41 -3.80 -3.42 -11.79
CA LEU A 41 -3.67 -2.85 -13.13
C LEU A 41 -2.21 -2.62 -13.52
N LEU A 42 -1.34 -2.26 -12.56
CA LEU A 42 0.02 -1.81 -12.80
C LEU A 42 1.02 -2.98 -12.87
N VAL A 43 0.91 -3.94 -11.94
CA VAL A 43 1.87 -5.05 -11.77
C VAL A 43 1.22 -6.43 -11.65
N GLY A 44 -0.09 -6.53 -11.75
CA GLY A 44 -0.85 -7.78 -11.63
C GLY A 44 -0.82 -8.64 -12.89
N PHE A 45 0.37 -8.95 -13.42
CA PHE A 45 0.56 -9.72 -14.64
C PHE A 45 1.38 -10.99 -14.39
N VAL A 46 1.11 -12.02 -15.16
CA VAL A 46 2.00 -13.17 -15.27
C VAL A 46 3.19 -12.78 -16.15
N GLN A 47 4.38 -12.98 -15.65
CA GLN A 47 5.60 -12.74 -16.42
C GLN A 47 5.76 -13.81 -17.52
N THR A 48 6.11 -13.36 -18.72
CA THR A 48 6.33 -14.22 -19.89
C THR A 48 7.64 -13.84 -20.58
N PRO A 49 8.81 -14.11 -19.96
CA PRO A 49 10.13 -13.72 -20.49
C PRO A 49 10.39 -14.25 -21.89
N GLU A 50 9.82 -15.42 -22.21
CA GLU A 50 9.98 -16.08 -23.51
C GLU A 50 9.37 -15.29 -24.67
N ARG A 51 8.36 -14.43 -24.38
CA ARG A 51 7.74 -13.54 -25.37
C ARG A 51 8.59 -12.31 -25.71
N TYR A 52 9.55 -11.98 -24.86
CA TYR A 52 10.34 -10.77 -24.96
C TYR A 52 11.85 -11.05 -24.88
N PRO A 53 12.41 -11.90 -25.78
CA PRO A 53 13.82 -12.33 -25.73
C PRO A 53 14.80 -11.14 -25.82
N LEU A 54 14.39 -10.04 -26.49
CA LEU A 54 15.20 -8.83 -26.52
C LEU A 54 15.47 -8.28 -25.12
N LEU A 55 14.45 -8.21 -24.26
CA LEU A 55 14.58 -7.67 -22.90
C LEU A 55 15.14 -8.70 -21.91
N SER A 56 14.66 -9.96 -22.01
CA SER A 56 15.00 -11.02 -21.06
C SER A 56 16.37 -11.68 -21.31
N GLN A 57 16.93 -11.54 -22.52
CA GLN A 57 18.20 -12.18 -22.92
C GLN A 57 19.19 -11.16 -23.47
N THR A 58 18.87 -10.51 -24.59
CA THR A 58 19.82 -9.64 -25.34
C THR A 58 20.21 -8.41 -24.53
N LEU A 59 19.25 -7.70 -23.95
CA LEU A 59 19.50 -6.49 -23.15
C LEU A 59 19.60 -6.78 -21.66
N ALA A 60 19.32 -8.01 -21.20
CA ALA A 60 19.39 -8.36 -19.79
C ALA A 60 20.73 -8.01 -19.11
N PRO A 61 21.92 -8.23 -19.72
CA PRO A 61 23.19 -7.82 -19.11
C PRO A 61 23.29 -6.30 -18.87
N GLN A 62 22.60 -5.49 -19.69
CA GLN A 62 22.61 -4.04 -19.60
C GLN A 62 21.52 -3.50 -18.68
N LEU A 63 20.41 -4.20 -18.55
CA LEU A 63 19.28 -3.89 -17.67
C LEU A 63 19.53 -4.34 -16.22
N GLY A 64 20.34 -5.39 -16.02
CA GLY A 64 20.60 -5.97 -14.70
C GLY A 64 19.33 -6.45 -14.02
N GLU A 65 19.18 -6.16 -12.74
CA GLU A 65 17.99 -6.52 -11.92
C GLU A 65 16.67 -5.95 -12.47
N ALA A 66 16.72 -4.95 -13.33
CA ALA A 66 15.52 -4.34 -13.91
C ALA A 66 15.01 -5.08 -15.16
N ALA A 67 15.67 -6.15 -15.63
CA ALA A 67 15.24 -6.92 -16.79
C ALA A 67 13.85 -7.56 -16.58
N ASP A 68 13.62 -8.19 -15.43
CA ASP A 68 12.33 -8.79 -15.09
C ASP A 68 11.22 -7.74 -14.99
N PHE A 69 11.54 -6.56 -14.46
CA PHE A 69 10.62 -5.44 -14.44
C PHE A 69 10.28 -4.96 -15.86
N ALA A 70 11.27 -4.83 -16.73
CA ALA A 70 11.05 -4.41 -18.12
C ALA A 70 10.16 -5.42 -18.87
N VAL A 71 10.34 -6.72 -18.64
CA VAL A 71 9.48 -7.79 -19.17
C VAL A 71 8.07 -7.69 -18.62
N LEU A 72 7.92 -7.54 -17.29
CA LEU A 72 6.62 -7.43 -16.63
C LEU A 72 5.77 -6.29 -17.23
N MET A 73 6.40 -5.13 -17.46
CA MET A 73 5.72 -3.94 -18.00
C MET A 73 5.22 -4.13 -19.43
N GLN A 74 5.71 -5.11 -20.18
CA GLN A 74 5.18 -5.41 -21.53
C GLN A 74 3.75 -5.98 -21.50
N ALA A 75 3.37 -6.65 -20.43
CA ALA A 75 2.08 -7.34 -20.34
C ALA A 75 0.87 -6.39 -20.23
N GLY A 76 1.07 -5.16 -19.72
CA GLY A 76 0.00 -4.14 -19.65
C GLY A 76 0.02 -3.20 -20.86
N SER A 77 -1.16 -2.79 -21.40
CA SER A 77 -1.21 -1.68 -22.35
C SER A 77 -0.82 -0.35 -21.68
N PRO A 78 -0.39 0.68 -22.43
CA PRO A 78 -0.12 2.02 -21.89
C PRO A 78 -1.29 2.59 -21.09
N GLU A 79 -2.52 2.42 -21.59
CA GLU A 79 -3.75 2.88 -20.94
C GLU A 79 -4.00 2.16 -19.62
N ARG A 80 -3.78 0.83 -19.60
CA ARG A 80 -3.93 0.04 -18.37
C ARG A 80 -2.91 0.46 -17.32
N LEU A 81 -1.66 0.69 -17.70
CA LEU A 81 -0.64 1.19 -16.78
C LEU A 81 -0.99 2.59 -16.25
N LEU A 82 -1.51 3.48 -17.10
CA LEU A 82 -1.99 4.80 -16.69
C LEU A 82 -3.12 4.68 -15.66
N TRP A 83 -4.13 3.85 -15.92
CA TRP A 83 -5.20 3.57 -14.97
C TRP A 83 -4.72 2.86 -13.69
N GLY A 84 -3.56 2.21 -13.73
CA GLY A 84 -2.89 1.69 -12.53
C GLY A 84 -2.27 2.79 -11.64
N VAL A 85 -2.03 3.99 -12.17
CA VAL A 85 -1.44 5.11 -11.42
C VAL A 85 -2.50 6.06 -10.87
N LEU A 86 -3.51 6.42 -11.69
CA LEU A 86 -4.43 7.50 -11.36
C LEU A 86 -5.24 7.27 -10.07
N PRO A 87 -5.89 6.10 -9.83
CA PRO A 87 -6.64 5.86 -8.60
C PRO A 87 -5.76 5.95 -7.35
N ALA A 88 -4.55 5.43 -7.41
CA ALA A 88 -3.58 5.50 -6.31
C ALA A 88 -3.21 6.95 -5.99
N THR A 89 -2.84 7.72 -7.02
CA THR A 89 -2.43 9.12 -6.85
C THR A 89 -3.54 9.96 -6.24
N PHE A 90 -4.77 9.89 -6.78
CA PHE A 90 -5.88 10.74 -6.30
C PHE A 90 -6.44 10.30 -4.94
N SER A 91 -6.30 9.01 -4.58
CA SER A 91 -6.72 8.53 -3.27
C SER A 91 -5.63 8.59 -2.19
N ALA A 92 -4.42 9.04 -2.51
CA ALA A 92 -3.30 9.10 -1.55
C ALA A 92 -3.64 9.93 -0.29
N ALA A 93 -4.38 11.03 -0.44
CA ALA A 93 -4.84 11.85 0.67
C ALA A 93 -5.66 11.05 1.71
N LEU A 94 -6.39 10.03 1.27
CA LEU A 94 -7.16 9.16 2.16
C LEU A 94 -6.24 8.26 3.01
N TYR A 95 -5.11 7.77 2.46
CA TYR A 95 -4.12 7.07 3.26
C TYR A 95 -3.42 8.00 4.27
N LEU A 96 -3.15 9.25 3.89
CA LEU A 96 -2.63 10.24 4.83
C LEU A 96 -3.61 10.47 5.99
N ALA A 97 -4.91 10.60 5.70
CA ALA A 97 -5.95 10.67 6.72
C ALA A 97 -6.02 9.39 7.57
N ALA A 98 -5.90 8.21 6.95
CA ALA A 98 -5.90 6.94 7.66
C ALA A 98 -4.70 6.79 8.61
N ALA A 99 -3.53 7.35 8.30
CA ALA A 99 -2.38 7.37 9.20
C ALA A 99 -2.72 8.05 10.54
N PHE A 100 -3.53 9.13 10.54
CA PHE A 100 -4.06 9.73 11.77
C PHE A 100 -5.00 8.77 12.51
N GLY A 101 -5.78 7.97 11.79
CA GLY A 101 -6.59 6.90 12.37
C GLY A 101 -5.73 5.88 13.10
N VAL A 102 -4.68 5.38 12.45
CA VAL A 102 -3.72 4.43 13.04
C VAL A 102 -3.04 5.03 14.27
N TYR A 103 -2.63 6.30 14.21
CA TYR A 103 -2.07 7.02 15.36
C TYR A 103 -3.03 7.02 16.56
N ARG A 104 -4.32 7.29 16.32
CA ARG A 104 -5.35 7.31 17.37
C ARG A 104 -5.69 5.94 17.93
N LEU A 105 -5.38 4.86 17.23
CA LEU A 105 -5.50 3.50 17.75
C LEU A 105 -4.43 3.19 18.79
N MET A 106 -3.28 3.85 18.77
CA MET A 106 -2.17 3.63 19.71
C MET A 106 -2.30 4.50 20.97
N ARG A 107 -1.83 4.01 22.11
CA ARG A 107 -1.71 4.85 23.31
C ARG A 107 -0.72 6.00 23.04
N PRO A 108 -1.04 7.23 23.46
CA PRO A 108 -0.15 8.38 23.27
C PRO A 108 1.26 8.12 23.82
N GLY A 109 2.29 8.51 23.07
CA GLY A 109 3.68 8.35 23.44
C GLY A 109 4.65 8.45 22.26
N ARG A 110 5.95 8.28 22.52
CA ARG A 110 6.99 8.37 21.48
C ARG A 110 6.77 7.37 20.35
N THR A 111 6.47 6.10 20.69
CA THR A 111 6.24 5.04 19.70
C THR A 111 5.06 5.37 18.78
N ALA A 112 3.96 5.92 19.31
CA ALA A 112 2.82 6.33 18.51
C ALA A 112 3.19 7.47 17.54
N ARG A 113 3.95 8.47 18.01
CA ARG A 113 4.42 9.57 17.15
C ARG A 113 5.36 9.10 16.05
N VAL A 114 6.32 8.23 16.37
CA VAL A 114 7.24 7.66 15.38
C VAL A 114 6.47 6.79 14.38
N GLY A 115 5.57 5.91 14.86
CA GLY A 115 4.73 5.07 14.02
C GLY A 115 3.88 5.90 13.05
N PHE A 116 3.28 7.00 13.54
CA PHE A 116 2.56 7.95 12.69
C PHE A 116 3.49 8.60 11.65
N ALA A 117 4.62 9.14 12.08
CA ALA A 117 5.53 9.86 11.21
C ALA A 117 6.04 8.98 10.04
N VAL A 118 6.45 7.73 10.33
CA VAL A 118 6.94 6.81 9.28
C VAL A 118 5.83 6.33 8.35
N LEU A 119 4.62 6.07 8.87
CA LEU A 119 3.46 5.74 8.04
C LEU A 119 3.07 6.91 7.13
N PHE A 120 2.96 8.10 7.71
CA PHE A 120 2.61 9.31 6.97
C PHE A 120 3.64 9.61 5.87
N PHE A 121 4.93 9.54 6.20
CA PHE A 121 6.02 9.73 5.24
C PHE A 121 5.96 8.69 4.11
N GLY A 122 5.79 7.40 4.45
CA GLY A 122 5.68 6.34 3.46
C GLY A 122 4.49 6.54 2.51
N TYR A 123 3.31 6.87 3.05
CA TYR A 123 2.13 7.16 2.23
C TYR A 123 2.30 8.42 1.37
N ALA A 124 2.99 9.45 1.87
CA ALA A 124 3.26 10.66 1.08
C ALA A 124 4.19 10.40 -0.11
N LEU A 125 5.13 9.45 0.02
CA LEU A 125 6.04 9.06 -1.06
C LEU A 125 5.43 8.07 -2.05
N SER A 126 4.42 7.30 -1.64
CA SER A 126 3.85 6.21 -2.45
C SER A 126 3.40 6.64 -3.86
N PRO A 127 2.76 7.81 -4.08
CA PRO A 127 2.38 8.24 -5.43
C PRO A 127 3.56 8.39 -6.39
N LEU A 128 4.72 8.82 -5.89
CA LEU A 128 5.94 8.94 -6.70
C LEU A 128 6.46 7.56 -7.14
N GLY A 129 6.41 6.57 -6.24
CA GLY A 129 6.69 5.19 -6.58
C GLY A 129 5.74 4.66 -7.67
N HIS A 130 4.42 4.85 -7.51
CA HIS A 130 3.43 4.45 -8.51
C HIS A 130 3.63 5.10 -9.87
N ALA A 131 3.83 6.41 -9.91
CA ALA A 131 4.14 7.13 -11.15
C ALA A 131 5.44 6.60 -11.79
N GLY A 132 6.44 6.25 -10.98
CA GLY A 132 7.69 5.65 -11.43
C GLY A 132 7.50 4.33 -12.20
N PHE A 133 6.54 3.48 -11.79
CA PHE A 133 6.20 2.26 -12.53
C PHE A 133 5.72 2.58 -13.94
N TYR A 134 4.83 3.57 -14.10
CA TYR A 134 4.33 3.98 -15.41
C TYR A 134 5.45 4.50 -16.31
N PHE A 135 6.23 5.46 -15.83
CA PHE A 135 7.29 6.08 -16.66
C PHE A 135 8.35 5.07 -17.06
N THR A 136 8.80 4.23 -16.14
CA THR A 136 9.78 3.18 -16.43
C THR A 136 9.19 2.13 -17.38
N GLY A 137 7.92 1.75 -17.18
CA GLY A 137 7.20 0.83 -18.05
C GLY A 137 7.04 1.36 -19.48
N MET A 138 6.75 2.65 -19.63
CA MET A 138 6.66 3.27 -20.97
C MET A 138 7.99 3.26 -21.70
N VAL A 139 9.11 3.55 -21.02
CA VAL A 139 10.44 3.44 -21.67
C VAL A 139 10.76 1.99 -22.02
N ALA A 140 10.40 1.00 -21.17
CA ALA A 140 10.57 -0.41 -21.50
C ALA A 140 9.81 -0.82 -22.78
N LYS A 141 8.62 -0.24 -23.01
CA LYS A 141 7.84 -0.46 -24.25
C LYS A 141 8.48 0.17 -25.47
N VAL A 142 9.04 1.38 -25.32
CA VAL A 142 9.77 2.05 -26.42
C VAL A 142 11.02 1.26 -26.80
N LEU A 143 11.77 0.73 -25.82
CA LEU A 143 12.94 -0.11 -26.06
C LEU A 143 12.64 -1.31 -26.97
N LEU A 144 11.44 -1.90 -26.87
CA LEU A 144 11.07 -3.07 -27.67
C LEU A 144 10.96 -2.77 -29.17
N ASN A 145 10.67 -1.51 -29.53
CA ASN A 145 10.42 -1.07 -30.91
C ASN A 145 11.48 -0.08 -31.42
N ALA A 146 12.55 0.16 -30.65
CA ALA A 146 13.59 1.12 -30.98
C ALA A 146 14.51 0.62 -32.10
N VAL A 147 15.13 1.53 -32.85
CA VAL A 147 16.23 1.22 -33.74
C VAL A 147 17.54 1.14 -32.99
N LEU A 148 18.54 0.41 -33.53
CA LEU A 148 19.79 0.10 -32.84
C LEU A 148 20.53 1.36 -32.33
N ASP A 149 20.52 2.43 -33.08
CA ASP A 149 21.22 3.67 -32.73
C ASP A 149 20.64 4.37 -31.50
N ASP A 150 19.36 4.13 -31.17
CA ASP A 150 18.67 4.75 -30.03
C ASP A 150 18.87 3.98 -28.72
N TYR A 151 19.31 2.71 -28.77
CA TYR A 151 19.43 1.89 -27.55
C TYR A 151 20.28 2.51 -26.45
N PRO A 152 21.46 3.10 -26.69
CA PRO A 152 22.27 3.67 -25.62
C PRO A 152 21.54 4.74 -24.82
N ALA A 153 20.83 5.64 -25.53
CA ALA A 153 20.07 6.72 -24.92
C ALA A 153 18.85 6.21 -24.16
N LEU A 154 18.09 5.27 -24.74
CA LEU A 154 16.91 4.68 -24.11
C LEU A 154 17.26 3.82 -22.90
N LEU A 155 18.35 3.06 -22.94
CA LEU A 155 18.84 2.29 -21.79
C LEU A 155 19.31 3.22 -20.66
N ALA A 156 19.96 4.32 -20.98
CA ALA A 156 20.32 5.32 -19.97
C ALA A 156 19.07 5.92 -19.32
N LEU A 157 18.07 6.32 -20.12
CA LEU A 157 16.80 6.86 -19.64
C LEU A 157 16.04 5.84 -18.78
N PHE A 158 15.95 4.59 -19.23
CA PHE A 158 15.32 3.50 -18.46
C PHE A 158 15.98 3.31 -17.09
N ARG A 159 17.32 3.26 -17.03
CA ARG A 159 18.08 3.12 -15.78
C ARG A 159 17.86 4.31 -14.84
N HIS A 160 17.75 5.52 -15.35
CA HIS A 160 17.45 6.70 -14.53
C HIS A 160 16.05 6.62 -13.93
N PHE A 161 15.03 6.28 -14.72
CA PHE A 161 13.67 6.12 -14.21
C PHE A 161 13.53 4.93 -13.26
N TYR A 162 14.16 3.80 -13.57
CA TYR A 162 14.16 2.65 -12.67
C TYR A 162 14.82 2.95 -11.32
N ARG A 163 15.94 3.68 -11.32
CA ARG A 163 16.58 4.13 -10.07
C ARG A 163 15.67 5.05 -9.27
N MET A 164 15.01 6.02 -9.91
CA MET A 164 14.03 6.89 -9.26
C MET A 164 12.88 6.08 -8.66
N LEU A 165 12.31 5.16 -9.44
CA LEU A 165 11.28 4.23 -8.97
C LEU A 165 11.78 3.45 -7.75
N ALA A 166 12.92 2.79 -7.84
CA ALA A 166 13.46 1.94 -6.78
C ALA A 166 13.66 2.71 -5.46
N VAL A 167 14.25 3.91 -5.52
CA VAL A 167 14.46 4.75 -4.34
C VAL A 167 13.14 5.13 -3.68
N HIS A 168 12.16 5.62 -4.44
CA HIS A 168 10.87 6.05 -3.87
C HIS A 168 10.05 4.86 -3.37
N TRP A 169 10.05 3.75 -4.13
CA TRP A 169 9.33 2.54 -3.75
C TRP A 169 9.91 1.92 -2.48
N MET A 170 11.24 1.74 -2.41
CA MET A 170 11.91 1.19 -1.23
C MET A 170 11.70 2.08 0.01
N ALA A 171 11.85 3.39 -0.14
CA ALA A 171 11.64 4.34 0.96
C ALA A 171 10.18 4.32 1.43
N SER A 172 9.21 4.28 0.52
CA SER A 172 7.79 4.20 0.83
C SER A 172 7.44 2.90 1.53
N VAL A 173 7.71 1.74 0.88
CA VAL A 173 7.36 0.42 1.41
C VAL A 173 8.08 0.14 2.73
N GLY A 174 9.38 0.48 2.84
CA GLY A 174 10.15 0.31 4.07
C GLY A 174 9.59 1.14 5.23
N SER A 175 9.24 2.39 4.97
CA SER A 175 8.62 3.27 5.99
C SER A 175 7.25 2.76 6.42
N ILE A 176 6.40 2.37 5.47
CA ILE A 176 5.07 1.84 5.79
C ILE A 176 5.20 0.52 6.57
N ALA A 177 6.09 -0.39 6.17
CA ALA A 177 6.34 -1.64 6.89
C ALA A 177 6.83 -1.39 8.32
N ALA A 178 7.74 -0.43 8.52
CA ALA A 178 8.20 -0.04 9.85
C ALA A 178 7.05 0.51 10.72
N GLY A 179 6.17 1.33 10.15
CA GLY A 179 4.98 1.83 10.86
C GLY A 179 4.02 0.71 11.26
N TRP A 180 3.75 -0.24 10.38
CA TRP A 180 2.93 -1.42 10.68
C TRP A 180 3.57 -2.35 11.71
N LEU A 181 4.89 -2.49 11.68
CA LEU A 181 5.63 -3.25 12.71
C LEU A 181 5.48 -2.60 14.09
N LEU A 182 5.59 -1.28 14.18
CA LEU A 182 5.38 -0.56 15.43
C LEU A 182 3.96 -0.74 15.96
N LEU A 183 2.94 -0.66 15.10
CA LEU A 183 1.56 -0.93 15.49
C LEU A 183 1.37 -2.39 15.95
N LEU A 184 1.94 -3.36 15.24
CA LEU A 184 1.89 -4.78 15.60
C LEU A 184 2.44 -4.99 17.02
N ILE A 185 3.64 -4.47 17.29
CA ILE A 185 4.28 -4.57 18.61
C ILE A 185 3.40 -3.92 19.70
N GLN A 186 2.82 -2.74 19.43
CA GLN A 186 1.96 -2.06 20.38
C GLN A 186 0.66 -2.85 20.63
N THR A 187 0.09 -3.48 19.60
CA THR A 187 -1.12 -4.32 19.73
C THR A 187 -0.83 -5.57 20.57
N LEU A 188 0.28 -6.27 20.30
CA LEU A 188 0.71 -7.42 21.09
C LEU A 188 0.97 -7.06 22.57
N ARG A 189 1.50 -5.85 22.82
CA ARG A 189 1.73 -5.31 24.17
C ARG A 189 0.47 -4.71 24.82
N ARG A 190 -0.71 -4.85 24.23
CA ARG A 190 -1.99 -4.26 24.70
C ARG A 190 -1.92 -2.72 24.89
N ARG A 191 -1.13 -2.04 24.07
CA ARG A 191 -0.97 -0.58 24.08
C ARG A 191 -1.71 0.09 22.92
N THR A 192 -2.80 -0.53 22.46
CA THR A 192 -3.70 0.00 21.43
C THR A 192 -5.16 -0.13 21.89
N LEU A 193 -6.05 0.54 21.17
CA LEU A 193 -7.49 0.36 21.29
C LEU A 193 -7.97 -0.99 20.69
N LEU A 194 -7.11 -1.69 19.95
CA LEU A 194 -7.45 -2.98 19.35
C LEU A 194 -7.26 -4.13 20.36
N PRO A 195 -8.08 -5.19 20.27
CA PRO A 195 -7.82 -6.42 21.03
C PRO A 195 -6.53 -7.08 20.52
N ARG A 196 -5.85 -7.87 21.38
CA ARG A 196 -4.60 -8.54 21.00
C ARG A 196 -4.77 -9.44 19.77
N ALA A 197 -5.93 -10.08 19.62
CA ALA A 197 -6.24 -10.91 18.45
C ALA A 197 -6.21 -10.13 17.12
N ALA A 198 -6.45 -8.81 17.13
CA ALA A 198 -6.34 -7.98 15.92
C ALA A 198 -4.90 -7.86 15.39
N ALA A 199 -3.90 -8.31 16.14
CA ALA A 199 -2.53 -8.44 15.66
C ALA A 199 -2.42 -9.34 14.41
N TRP A 200 -3.27 -10.37 14.29
CA TRP A 200 -3.34 -11.25 13.12
C TRP A 200 -3.91 -10.57 11.88
N CYS A 201 -4.67 -9.48 12.05
CA CYS A 201 -5.14 -8.65 10.93
C CYS A 201 -4.13 -7.55 10.53
N ASN A 202 -2.95 -7.49 11.19
CA ASN A 202 -1.92 -6.51 10.82
C ASN A 202 -1.41 -6.78 9.40
N PRO A 203 -1.12 -5.74 8.58
CA PRO A 203 -0.67 -5.92 7.22
C PRO A 203 0.57 -6.79 7.04
N LEU A 204 1.46 -6.88 8.02
CA LEU A 204 2.66 -7.72 7.90
C LEU A 204 2.32 -9.23 7.85
N PRO A 205 1.66 -9.84 8.87
CA PRO A 205 1.30 -11.25 8.78
C PRO A 205 0.32 -11.55 7.65
N VAL A 206 -0.68 -10.68 7.41
CA VAL A 206 -1.64 -10.88 6.31
C VAL A 206 -0.95 -10.84 4.96
N GLY A 207 -0.09 -9.84 4.73
CA GLY A 207 0.68 -9.71 3.48
C GLY A 207 1.60 -10.91 3.26
N THR A 208 2.27 -11.40 4.32
CA THR A 208 3.09 -12.62 4.23
C THR A 208 2.26 -13.82 3.76
N VAL A 209 1.08 -14.03 4.34
CA VAL A 209 0.19 -15.14 3.94
C VAL A 209 -0.23 -15.00 2.48
N ILE A 210 -0.65 -13.79 2.04
CA ILE A 210 -1.05 -13.55 0.65
C ILE A 210 0.13 -13.80 -0.29
N ALA A 211 1.31 -13.23 -0.02
CA ALA A 211 2.48 -13.36 -0.87
C ALA A 211 2.92 -14.82 -1.01
N VAL A 212 3.00 -15.57 0.11
CA VAL A 212 3.34 -17.00 0.08
C VAL A 212 2.29 -17.80 -0.68
N SER A 213 0.99 -17.55 -0.45
CA SER A 213 -0.07 -18.26 -1.18
C SER A 213 -0.01 -18.01 -2.68
N CYS A 214 0.24 -16.76 -3.12
CA CYS A 214 0.34 -16.42 -4.53
C CYS A 214 1.60 -17.01 -5.17
N SER A 215 2.72 -17.09 -4.46
CA SER A 215 3.98 -17.65 -4.98
C SER A 215 3.89 -19.16 -5.30
N LEU A 216 2.92 -19.87 -4.73
CA LEU A 216 2.67 -21.28 -5.06
C LEU A 216 2.02 -21.46 -6.45
N PHE A 217 1.48 -20.40 -7.05
CA PHE A 217 0.77 -20.44 -8.33
C PHE A 217 1.29 -19.35 -9.30
N PRO A 218 2.59 -19.36 -9.67
CA PRO A 218 3.22 -18.28 -10.42
C PRO A 218 2.64 -18.05 -11.81
N GLN A 219 2.02 -19.07 -12.41
CA GLN A 219 1.41 -19.00 -13.73
C GLN A 219 -0.09 -18.63 -13.68
N SER A 220 -0.67 -18.43 -12.50
CA SER A 220 -2.07 -18.07 -12.36
C SER A 220 -2.25 -16.55 -12.50
N PRO A 221 -3.09 -16.07 -13.44
CA PRO A 221 -3.41 -14.65 -13.56
C PRO A 221 -4.04 -14.07 -12.26
N VAL A 222 -4.81 -14.90 -11.54
CA VAL A 222 -5.42 -14.50 -10.27
C VAL A 222 -4.33 -14.32 -9.19
N ALA A 223 -3.39 -15.28 -9.10
CA ALA A 223 -2.28 -15.17 -8.16
C ALA A 223 -1.35 -14.00 -8.49
N ALA A 224 -1.10 -13.74 -9.78
CA ALA A 224 -0.34 -12.56 -10.20
C ALA A 224 -1.03 -11.24 -9.80
N ALA A 225 -2.34 -11.13 -10.03
CA ALA A 225 -3.11 -9.95 -9.65
C ALA A 225 -3.15 -9.72 -8.13
N LEU A 226 -3.44 -10.78 -7.35
CA LEU A 226 -3.46 -10.70 -5.89
C LEU A 226 -2.06 -10.49 -5.31
N GLY A 227 -1.05 -11.14 -5.89
CA GLY A 227 0.35 -11.00 -5.52
C GLY A 227 0.87 -9.59 -5.74
N GLY A 228 0.55 -8.98 -6.89
CA GLY A 228 0.88 -7.58 -7.18
C GLY A 228 0.24 -6.61 -6.19
N ALA A 229 -0.98 -6.88 -5.75
CA ALA A 229 -1.74 -6.05 -4.81
C ALA A 229 -1.58 -6.43 -3.33
N THR A 230 -0.69 -7.39 -3.00
CA THR A 230 -0.53 -7.96 -1.64
C THR A 230 -0.50 -6.91 -0.55
N PHE A 231 0.27 -5.86 -0.75
CA PHE A 231 0.52 -4.85 0.26
C PHE A 231 -0.75 -4.06 0.60
N ASN A 232 -1.52 -3.66 -0.40
CA ASN A 232 -2.74 -2.89 -0.23
C ASN A 232 -3.93 -3.77 0.19
N LEU A 233 -4.00 -5.03 -0.28
CA LEU A 233 -4.96 -6.01 0.23
C LEU A 233 -4.79 -6.27 1.72
N ALA A 234 -3.55 -6.42 2.18
CA ALA A 234 -3.28 -6.63 3.60
C ALA A 234 -3.70 -5.41 4.45
N GLN A 235 -3.49 -4.20 3.94
CA GLN A 235 -3.97 -2.99 4.59
C GLN A 235 -5.50 -2.89 4.59
N LEU A 236 -6.16 -3.32 3.52
CA LEU A 236 -7.62 -3.38 3.46
C LEU A 236 -8.18 -4.27 4.58
N VAL A 237 -7.63 -5.48 4.74
CA VAL A 237 -8.01 -6.40 5.82
C VAL A 237 -7.85 -5.72 7.19
N PHE A 238 -6.74 -5.05 7.42
CA PHE A 238 -6.50 -4.33 8.67
C PHE A 238 -7.54 -3.23 8.92
N PHE A 239 -7.78 -2.35 7.95
CA PHE A 239 -8.70 -1.23 8.14
C PHE A 239 -10.14 -1.71 8.37
N VAL A 240 -10.59 -2.75 7.67
CA VAL A 240 -11.91 -3.38 7.90
C VAL A 240 -12.00 -3.96 9.32
N CYS A 241 -10.99 -4.71 9.75
CA CYS A 241 -10.92 -5.29 11.08
C CYS A 241 -10.91 -4.21 12.17
N ALA A 242 -10.09 -3.16 12.00
CA ALA A 242 -9.98 -2.06 12.95
C ALA A 242 -11.30 -1.27 13.05
N ALA A 243 -11.96 -0.98 11.92
CA ALA A 243 -13.26 -0.30 11.90
C ALA A 243 -14.34 -1.12 12.62
N ALA A 244 -14.38 -2.44 12.40
CA ALA A 244 -15.30 -3.34 13.10
C ALA A 244 -15.05 -3.36 14.62
N CYS A 245 -13.78 -3.41 15.05
CA CYS A 245 -13.42 -3.37 16.47
C CYS A 245 -13.84 -2.05 17.14
N VAL A 246 -13.60 -0.91 16.47
CA VAL A 246 -13.98 0.42 17.00
C VAL A 246 -15.50 0.56 17.11
N ARG A 247 -16.25 0.12 16.09
CA ARG A 247 -17.72 0.16 16.09
C ARG A 247 -18.31 -0.67 17.23
N ARG A 248 -17.83 -1.89 17.45
CA ARG A 248 -18.30 -2.77 18.57
C ARG A 248 -18.08 -2.12 19.94
N ARG A 249 -16.97 -1.43 20.14
CA ARG A 249 -16.70 -0.71 21.39
C ARG A 249 -17.63 0.48 21.59
N GLY A 250 -17.95 1.23 20.52
CA GLY A 250 -18.90 2.34 20.59
C GLY A 250 -20.30 1.87 21.01
N MET A 251 -20.77 0.73 20.49
CA MET A 251 -22.07 0.15 20.85
C MET A 251 -22.13 -0.37 22.30
N GLY A 252 -21.02 -0.87 22.85
CA GLY A 252 -20.94 -1.34 24.24
C GLY A 252 -20.83 -0.24 25.29
N MET A 253 -20.72 1.02 24.90
CA MET A 253 -20.71 2.19 25.79
C MET A 253 -22.03 2.97 25.82
N GLN A 254 -23.07 2.52 25.09
CA GLN A 254 -24.40 3.08 25.24
C GLN A 254 -25.03 2.51 26.52
N PRO A 255 -25.40 3.37 27.51
CA PRO A 255 -26.17 2.90 28.67
C PRO A 255 -27.53 2.40 28.18
N GLY A 256 -27.90 1.18 28.59
CA GLY A 256 -29.24 0.65 28.43
C GLY A 256 -30.26 1.41 29.28
#